data_3c7b57dbed55fed0a192125cccf2edc7
#
_entry.id   3c7b57dbed55fed0a192125cccf2edc7
#
_cell.length_a   1.000
_cell.length_b   1.000
_cell.length_c   1.000
_cell.angle_alpha   90.00
_cell.angle_beta   90.00
_cell.angle_gamma   90.00
#
_symmetry.space_group_name_H-M   'P 1'
#
loop_
_entity.id
_entity.type
_entity.pdbx_description
1 polymer ?
#
loop_
_entity_poly.entity_id
_entity_poly.type
_entity_poly.pdbx_seq_one_letter_code
_entity_poly.pdbx_strand_id
1 'polypeptide(L)'
;KQLPPFDGDAVEVDGYGADEAKETLLDYLIPRLTPACVERLTHQHRMCAGIGGLISRCFYFGTLENKRPDSERPEWLRKKFSKPVVWIDTPNSPQQRRIHTYTNAGEQDVVLAQLKTIQYCASRAQQKASVAVIAGYAAQADALNSRIQRDSFASLSIEVATVDSFQGKEADICIFSVTLSNSADFLGFL
;
A
#
# COMPACT_ATOMS: atom_id res chain seq x y z
N LYS A 1 4.00 13.08 -0.22
CA LYS A 1 4.27 12.99 -1.67
C LYS A 1 3.07 12.35 -2.33
N GLN A 2 2.64 12.88 -3.44
CA GLN A 2 1.66 12.26 -4.33
C GLN A 2 2.38 11.37 -5.33
N LEU A 3 1.65 10.37 -5.85
CA LEU A 3 2.18 9.57 -6.96
C LEU A 3 2.42 10.49 -8.17
N PRO A 4 3.48 10.27 -8.96
CA PRO A 4 3.71 11.03 -10.19
C PRO A 4 2.54 10.82 -11.15
N PRO A 5 2.19 11.83 -11.97
CA PRO A 5 1.02 11.77 -12.85
C PRO A 5 1.15 10.78 -14.01
N PHE A 6 2.37 10.30 -14.32
CA PHE A 6 2.64 9.42 -15.46
C PHE A 6 3.75 8.41 -15.17
N ASP A 7 3.61 7.23 -15.77
CA ASP A 7 4.69 6.25 -15.89
C ASP A 7 5.67 6.76 -16.96
N GLY A 8 6.88 7.09 -16.55
CA GLY A 8 7.79 7.93 -17.31
C GLY A 8 8.46 7.33 -18.56
N ASP A 9 8.07 6.13 -19.00
CA ASP A 9 8.72 5.45 -20.12
C ASP A 9 8.07 5.71 -21.48
N ALA A 10 6.98 6.48 -21.55
CA ALA A 10 6.14 6.57 -22.75
C ALA A 10 5.90 7.98 -23.30
N VAL A 11 6.46 9.05 -22.73
CA VAL A 11 6.11 10.41 -23.18
C VAL A 11 7.36 11.22 -23.54
N GLU A 12 7.78 11.17 -24.79
CA GLU A 12 8.36 12.34 -25.44
C GLU A 12 7.22 13.35 -25.66
N VAL A 13 7.02 14.26 -24.74
CA VAL A 13 6.17 15.42 -24.94
C VAL A 13 7.02 16.46 -25.68
N ASP A 14 6.57 16.91 -26.84
CA ASP A 14 7.24 17.94 -27.64
C ASP A 14 7.78 19.09 -26.75
N GLY A 15 9.09 19.18 -26.62
CA GLY A 15 9.79 20.26 -25.96
C GLY A 15 10.17 20.07 -24.48
N TYR A 16 9.83 18.92 -23.86
CA TYR A 16 10.22 18.61 -22.47
C TYR A 16 11.12 17.38 -22.42
N GLY A 17 12.21 17.46 -21.65
CA GLY A 17 13.06 16.30 -21.39
C GLY A 17 12.35 15.25 -20.53
N ALA A 18 12.75 13.98 -20.64
CA ALA A 18 12.17 12.86 -19.89
C ALA A 18 12.19 13.07 -18.36
N ASP A 19 13.15 13.81 -17.83
CA ASP A 19 13.24 14.13 -16.41
C ASP A 19 12.27 15.26 -16.00
N GLU A 20 12.00 16.23 -16.89
CA GLU A 20 11.01 17.29 -16.66
C GLU A 20 9.57 16.76 -16.68
N ALA A 21 9.30 15.74 -17.49
CA ALA A 21 7.99 15.08 -17.54
C ALA A 21 7.69 14.26 -16.26
N LYS A 22 8.71 13.87 -15.50
CA LYS A 22 8.59 13.16 -14.21
C LYS A 22 8.44 14.10 -13.02
N GLU A 23 8.75 15.39 -13.18
CA GLU A 23 8.66 16.37 -12.12
C GLU A 23 7.17 16.68 -11.83
N THR A 24 6.74 16.50 -10.58
CA THR A 24 5.39 16.92 -10.22
C THR A 24 5.29 18.45 -10.19
N LEU A 25 4.10 19.00 -10.45
CA LEU A 25 3.87 20.45 -10.35
C LEU A 25 4.36 21.02 -9.01
N LEU A 26 4.25 20.28 -7.93
CA LEU A 26 4.71 20.70 -6.60
C LEU A 26 6.24 20.70 -6.51
N ASP A 27 6.92 19.70 -7.06
CA ASP A 27 8.38 19.65 -7.08
C ASP A 27 8.94 20.81 -7.91
N TYR A 28 8.26 21.18 -9.00
CA TYR A 28 8.60 22.35 -9.81
C TYR A 28 8.37 23.69 -9.09
N LEU A 29 7.23 23.83 -8.40
CA LEU A 29 6.82 25.09 -7.78
C LEU A 29 7.54 25.39 -6.45
N ILE A 30 7.69 24.38 -5.57
CA ILE A 30 8.20 24.58 -4.20
C ILE A 30 9.56 25.31 -4.18
N PRO A 31 10.57 24.95 -5.02
CA PRO A 31 11.85 25.65 -5.03
C PRO A 31 11.78 27.10 -5.53
N ARG A 32 10.70 27.46 -6.23
CA ARG A 32 10.49 28.78 -6.84
C ARG A 32 9.62 29.70 -5.97
N LEU A 33 8.96 29.15 -4.95
CA LEU A 33 8.16 29.92 -4.00
C LEU A 33 9.05 30.53 -2.91
N THR A 34 8.65 31.68 -2.40
CA THR A 34 9.27 32.23 -1.20
C THR A 34 8.96 31.35 0.02
N PRO A 35 9.86 31.21 1.01
CA PRO A 35 9.62 30.39 2.20
C PRO A 35 8.29 30.71 2.93
N ALA A 36 7.85 31.97 2.89
CA ALA A 36 6.59 32.38 3.49
C ALA A 36 5.34 31.80 2.80
N CYS A 37 5.47 31.32 1.56
CA CYS A 37 4.39 30.70 0.80
C CYS A 37 4.37 29.17 0.92
N VAL A 38 5.31 28.57 1.67
CA VAL A 38 5.43 27.12 1.81
C VAL A 38 5.28 26.72 3.26
N GLU A 39 4.22 26.02 3.59
CA GLU A 39 3.99 25.45 4.92
C GLU A 39 4.07 23.93 4.84
N ARG A 40 4.73 23.31 5.82
CA ARG A 40 4.85 21.85 5.92
C ARG A 40 3.99 21.33 7.06
N LEU A 41 3.12 20.39 6.74
CA LEU A 41 2.37 19.64 7.75
C LEU A 41 3.32 18.58 8.37
N THR A 42 3.62 18.74 9.64
CA THR A 42 4.54 17.88 10.39
C THR A 42 3.82 16.84 11.24
N HIS A 43 2.51 16.93 11.40
CA HIS A 43 1.72 16.03 12.22
C HIS A 43 0.81 15.16 11.36
N GLN A 44 0.76 13.87 11.67
CA GLN A 44 -0.19 12.93 11.07
C GLN A 44 -1.08 12.27 12.15
N HIS A 45 -2.36 12.09 11.82
CA HIS A 45 -3.38 11.49 12.67
C HIS A 45 -4.00 10.22 12.09
N ARG A 46 -3.58 9.81 10.90
CA ARG A 46 -4.14 8.67 10.15
C ARG A 46 -3.60 7.33 10.62
N MET A 47 -2.28 7.21 10.63
CA MET A 47 -1.58 5.96 10.91
C MET A 47 -1.22 5.83 12.39
N CYS A 48 -1.25 4.62 12.94
CA CYS A 48 -0.67 4.35 14.25
C CYS A 48 0.84 4.59 14.24
N ALA A 49 1.43 4.81 15.43
CA ALA A 49 2.80 5.28 15.57
C ALA A 49 3.84 4.40 14.87
N GLY A 50 3.65 3.07 14.89
CA GLY A 50 4.60 2.15 14.24
C GLY A 50 4.61 2.26 12.72
N ILE A 51 3.44 2.42 12.08
CA ILE A 51 3.35 2.66 10.62
C ILE A 51 3.86 4.06 10.31
N GLY A 52 3.37 5.06 11.03
CA GLY A 52 3.76 6.45 10.80
C GLY A 52 5.26 6.69 11.02
N GLY A 53 5.90 6.00 11.97
CA GLY A 53 7.34 6.05 12.18
C GLY A 53 8.14 5.47 11.03
N LEU A 54 7.67 4.37 10.41
CA LEU A 54 8.27 3.82 9.21
C LEU A 54 8.19 4.82 8.05
N ILE A 55 7.00 5.33 7.77
CA ILE A 55 6.76 6.31 6.70
C ILE A 55 7.55 7.59 6.93
N SER A 56 7.61 8.09 8.18
CA SER A 56 8.39 9.27 8.53
C SER A 56 9.87 9.10 8.16
N ARG A 57 10.48 7.96 8.52
CA ARG A 57 11.89 7.68 8.18
C ARG A 57 12.13 7.51 6.69
N CYS A 58 11.24 6.78 5.99
CA CYS A 58 11.44 6.48 4.58
C CYS A 58 11.20 7.68 3.65
N PHE A 59 10.24 8.55 3.98
CA PHE A 59 9.74 9.55 3.04
C PHE A 59 9.77 10.99 3.54
N TYR A 60 9.95 11.21 4.86
CA TYR A 60 9.87 12.53 5.49
C TYR A 60 11.10 12.86 6.34
N PHE A 61 12.22 12.17 6.13
CA PHE A 61 13.49 12.42 6.85
C PHE A 61 13.34 12.39 8.39
N GLY A 62 12.39 11.62 8.90
CA GLY A 62 12.10 11.54 10.33
C GLY A 62 11.34 12.73 10.93
N THR A 63 10.92 13.70 10.11
CA THR A 63 10.30 14.96 10.59
C THR A 63 8.79 14.85 10.84
N LEU A 64 8.13 13.76 10.39
CA LEU A 64 6.70 13.59 10.57
C LEU A 64 6.41 13.04 11.98
N GLU A 65 5.64 13.78 12.77
CA GLU A 65 5.20 13.39 14.09
C GLU A 65 3.90 12.59 14.06
N ASN A 66 3.87 11.51 14.84
CA ASN A 66 2.70 10.62 14.93
C ASN A 66 1.86 11.00 16.14
N LYS A 67 0.60 11.36 15.94
CA LYS A 67 -0.33 11.73 17.02
C LYS A 67 -1.28 10.59 17.40
N ARG A 68 -1.27 9.48 16.67
CA ARG A 68 -2.08 8.29 16.94
C ARG A 68 -1.19 7.17 17.52
N PRO A 69 -1.35 6.79 18.81
CA PRO A 69 -0.54 5.75 19.43
C PRO A 69 -0.94 4.34 18.93
N ASP A 70 -0.02 3.38 19.03
CA ASP A 70 -0.28 1.98 18.68
C ASP A 70 -1.35 1.32 19.56
N SER A 71 -1.60 1.86 20.75
CA SER A 71 -2.64 1.38 21.68
C SER A 71 -4.06 1.56 21.15
N GLU A 72 -4.29 2.47 20.20
CA GLU A 72 -5.58 2.66 19.54
C GLU A 72 -5.93 1.57 18.52
N ARG A 73 -4.98 0.73 18.16
CA ARG A 73 -5.29 -0.44 17.32
C ARG A 73 -6.23 -1.37 18.10
N PRO A 74 -7.24 -1.97 17.45
CA PRO A 74 -8.16 -2.90 18.11
C PRO A 74 -7.40 -3.99 18.91
N GLU A 75 -7.87 -4.29 20.11
CA GLU A 75 -7.19 -5.23 21.01
C GLU A 75 -7.02 -6.62 20.38
N TRP A 76 -8.08 -7.12 19.68
CA TRP A 76 -8.03 -8.40 18.97
C TRP A 76 -6.94 -8.42 17.87
N LEU A 77 -6.74 -7.28 17.20
CA LEU A 77 -5.72 -7.14 16.17
C LEU A 77 -4.31 -7.11 16.79
N ARG A 78 -4.13 -6.39 17.92
CA ARG A 78 -2.87 -6.35 18.67
C ARG A 78 -2.50 -7.72 19.25
N LYS A 79 -3.48 -8.49 19.72
CA LYS A 79 -3.27 -9.85 20.21
C LYS A 79 -2.81 -10.79 19.10
N LYS A 80 -3.32 -10.64 17.89
CA LYS A 80 -2.92 -11.47 16.73
C LYS A 80 -1.62 -11.00 16.10
N PHE A 81 -1.49 -9.70 15.89
CA PHE A 81 -0.34 -9.06 15.28
C PHE A 81 0.25 -8.06 16.27
N SER A 82 1.26 -8.49 17.05
CA SER A 82 1.90 -7.63 18.07
C SER A 82 2.55 -6.39 17.47
N LYS A 83 3.01 -6.46 16.23
CA LYS A 83 3.59 -5.34 15.48
C LYS A 83 2.59 -4.76 14.49
N PRO A 84 2.59 -3.42 14.28
CA PRO A 84 1.69 -2.77 13.32
C PRO A 84 2.09 -3.02 11.85
N VAL A 85 3.34 -3.36 11.60
CA VAL A 85 3.84 -3.75 10.28
C VAL A 85 4.40 -5.17 10.38
N VAL A 86 3.96 -6.03 9.47
CA VAL A 86 4.38 -7.44 9.38
C VAL A 86 4.79 -7.73 7.94
N TRP A 87 5.98 -8.22 7.75
CA TRP A 87 6.44 -8.76 6.47
C TRP A 87 6.25 -10.27 6.46
N ILE A 88 5.62 -10.80 5.41
CA ILE A 88 5.45 -12.23 5.19
C ILE A 88 6.22 -12.59 3.94
N ASP A 89 7.29 -13.33 4.11
CA ASP A 89 8.12 -13.79 3.00
C ASP A 89 7.46 -14.97 2.27
N THR A 90 7.55 -14.96 0.93
CA THR A 90 7.01 -16.01 0.04
C THR A 90 8.08 -16.49 -0.94
N PRO A 91 9.22 -17.05 -0.45
CA PRO A 91 10.42 -17.28 -1.27
C PRO A 91 10.21 -18.28 -2.41
N ASN A 92 9.24 -19.18 -2.29
CA ASN A 92 8.95 -20.23 -3.27
C ASN A 92 7.72 -19.90 -4.16
N SER A 93 7.40 -18.64 -4.29
CA SER A 93 6.21 -18.19 -5.00
C SER A 93 6.59 -17.26 -6.17
N PRO A 94 7.06 -17.85 -7.32
CA PRO A 94 7.46 -17.05 -8.45
C PRO A 94 6.25 -16.38 -9.11
N GLN A 95 6.46 -15.15 -9.58
CA GLN A 95 5.48 -14.45 -10.39
C GLN A 95 5.27 -15.14 -11.74
N GLN A 96 4.06 -15.03 -12.27
CA GLN A 96 3.71 -15.43 -13.63
C GLN A 96 3.54 -14.19 -14.49
N ARG A 97 4.29 -14.13 -15.60
CA ARG A 97 4.13 -13.06 -16.57
C ARG A 97 2.83 -13.26 -17.36
N ARG A 98 2.04 -12.21 -17.47
CA ARG A 98 0.89 -12.05 -18.35
C ARG A 98 1.22 -11.00 -19.40
N ILE A 99 0.39 -10.81 -20.41
CA ILE A 99 0.60 -9.74 -21.39
C ILE A 99 0.61 -8.39 -20.65
N HIS A 100 1.77 -7.75 -20.63
CA HIS A 100 2.02 -6.44 -19.97
C HIS A 100 1.71 -6.37 -18.45
N THR A 101 1.67 -7.53 -17.75
CA THR A 101 1.36 -7.55 -16.33
C THR A 101 1.88 -8.83 -15.65
N TYR A 102 1.72 -8.92 -14.32
CA TYR A 102 2.18 -10.07 -13.54
C TYR A 102 1.12 -10.54 -12.56
N THR A 103 1.16 -11.84 -12.23
CA THR A 103 0.39 -12.46 -11.15
C THR A 103 1.30 -13.37 -10.32
N ASN A 104 0.93 -13.59 -9.06
CA ASN A 104 1.64 -14.50 -8.16
C ASN A 104 0.61 -15.30 -7.34
N ALA A 105 0.38 -16.55 -7.75
CA ALA A 105 -0.64 -17.41 -7.15
C ALA A 105 -0.33 -17.74 -5.68
N GLY A 106 0.94 -17.95 -5.34
CA GLY A 106 1.31 -18.24 -3.96
C GLY A 106 1.13 -17.04 -3.03
N GLU A 107 1.41 -15.81 -3.49
CA GLU A 107 1.05 -14.62 -2.71
C GLU A 107 -0.47 -14.51 -2.51
N GLN A 108 -1.26 -14.84 -3.55
CA GLN A 108 -2.73 -14.87 -3.42
C GLN A 108 -3.18 -15.86 -2.34
N ASP A 109 -2.56 -17.04 -2.26
CA ASP A 109 -2.84 -18.03 -1.21
C ASP A 109 -2.54 -17.48 0.18
N VAL A 110 -1.40 -16.81 0.34
CA VAL A 110 -1.01 -16.16 1.59
C VAL A 110 -1.97 -15.04 1.97
N VAL A 111 -2.35 -14.16 1.02
CA VAL A 111 -3.33 -13.09 1.24
C VAL A 111 -4.66 -13.67 1.73
N LEU A 112 -5.18 -14.71 1.07
CA LEU A 112 -6.43 -15.37 1.49
C LEU A 112 -6.32 -15.99 2.88
N ALA A 113 -5.20 -16.63 3.20
CA ALA A 113 -4.97 -17.18 4.53
C ALA A 113 -4.95 -16.09 5.61
N GLN A 114 -4.34 -14.93 5.33
CA GLN A 114 -4.37 -13.79 6.24
C GLN A 114 -5.79 -13.24 6.40
N LEU A 115 -6.55 -13.06 5.32
CA LEU A 115 -7.94 -12.61 5.38
C LEU A 115 -8.81 -13.55 6.22
N LYS A 116 -8.68 -14.87 6.05
CA LYS A 116 -9.38 -15.87 6.88
C LYS A 116 -9.00 -15.75 8.35
N THR A 117 -7.74 -15.53 8.63
CA THR A 117 -7.23 -15.31 10.00
C THR A 117 -7.83 -14.04 10.62
N ILE A 118 -7.84 -12.93 9.89
CA ILE A 118 -8.40 -11.65 10.32
C ILE A 118 -9.91 -11.79 10.53
N GLN A 119 -10.61 -12.40 9.58
CA GLN A 119 -12.05 -12.72 9.70
C GLN A 119 -12.35 -13.49 10.98
N TYR A 120 -11.60 -14.55 11.26
CA TYR A 120 -11.78 -15.36 12.48
C TYR A 120 -11.60 -14.51 13.74
N CYS A 121 -10.54 -13.70 13.82
CA CYS A 121 -10.26 -12.87 14.97
C CYS A 121 -11.32 -11.77 15.17
N ALA A 122 -11.71 -11.08 14.10
CA ALA A 122 -12.73 -10.04 14.12
C ALA A 122 -14.10 -10.61 14.54
N SER A 123 -14.48 -11.75 13.96
CA SER A 123 -15.72 -12.45 14.30
C SER A 123 -15.77 -12.86 15.77
N ARG A 124 -14.68 -13.42 16.32
CA ARG A 124 -14.60 -13.76 17.75
C ARG A 124 -14.67 -12.56 18.67
N ALA A 125 -14.15 -11.42 18.21
CA ALA A 125 -14.25 -10.16 18.95
C ALA A 125 -15.61 -9.46 18.76
N GLN A 126 -16.50 -10.00 17.93
CA GLN A 126 -17.77 -9.40 17.52
C GLN A 126 -17.59 -7.98 16.94
N GLN A 127 -16.50 -7.77 16.22
CA GLN A 127 -16.16 -6.50 15.59
C GLN A 127 -16.10 -6.63 14.07
N LYS A 128 -16.31 -5.52 13.39
CA LYS A 128 -16.10 -5.40 11.94
C LYS A 128 -14.83 -4.61 11.68
N ALA A 129 -14.19 -4.88 10.55
CA ALA A 129 -13.02 -4.13 10.11
C ALA A 129 -13.04 -3.92 8.60
N SER A 130 -12.52 -2.79 8.14
CA SER A 130 -12.21 -2.53 6.75
C SER A 130 -10.82 -3.05 6.41
N VAL A 131 -10.70 -3.73 5.27
CA VAL A 131 -9.42 -4.30 4.80
C VAL A 131 -9.18 -3.86 3.37
N ALA A 132 -8.08 -3.17 3.13
CA ALA A 132 -7.57 -2.91 1.80
C ALA A 132 -6.59 -4.01 1.40
N VAL A 133 -6.84 -4.65 0.26
CA VAL A 133 -5.90 -5.57 -0.39
C VAL A 133 -5.36 -4.86 -1.62
N ILE A 134 -4.11 -4.45 -1.55
CA ILE A 134 -3.47 -3.63 -2.59
C ILE A 134 -2.43 -4.46 -3.33
N ALA A 135 -2.41 -4.34 -4.66
CA ALA A 135 -1.39 -4.95 -5.49
C ALA A 135 -0.74 -3.92 -6.43
N GLY A 136 0.54 -4.12 -6.75
CA GLY A 136 1.25 -3.28 -7.71
C GLY A 136 0.77 -3.48 -9.16
N TYR A 137 0.12 -4.61 -9.45
CA TYR A 137 -0.29 -5.00 -10.82
C TYR A 137 -1.79 -5.29 -10.88
N ALA A 138 -2.46 -4.73 -11.89
CA ALA A 138 -3.91 -4.89 -12.10
C ALA A 138 -4.34 -6.37 -12.18
N ALA A 139 -3.61 -7.21 -12.93
CA ALA A 139 -3.93 -8.63 -13.01
C ALA A 139 -3.83 -9.37 -11.67
N GLN A 140 -2.94 -8.95 -10.78
CA GLN A 140 -2.87 -9.50 -9.43
C GLN A 140 -4.08 -9.05 -8.60
N ALA A 141 -4.46 -7.78 -8.69
CA ALA A 141 -5.65 -7.26 -8.02
C ALA A 141 -6.92 -7.98 -8.50
N ASP A 142 -7.10 -8.16 -9.81
CA ASP A 142 -8.25 -8.88 -10.40
C ASP A 142 -8.31 -10.35 -9.95
N ALA A 143 -7.16 -11.02 -9.94
CA ALA A 143 -7.07 -12.40 -9.49
C ALA A 143 -7.40 -12.53 -8.00
N LEU A 144 -6.89 -11.63 -7.16
CA LEU A 144 -7.22 -11.57 -5.73
C LEU A 144 -8.71 -11.30 -5.52
N ASN A 145 -9.27 -10.31 -6.20
CA ASN A 145 -10.70 -9.98 -6.12
C ASN A 145 -11.58 -11.18 -6.48
N SER A 146 -11.28 -11.85 -7.60
CA SER A 146 -12.01 -13.03 -8.07
C SER A 146 -11.97 -14.19 -7.06
N ARG A 147 -10.86 -14.35 -6.34
CA ARG A 147 -10.71 -15.39 -5.32
C ARG A 147 -11.40 -15.03 -4.02
N ILE A 148 -11.31 -13.77 -3.59
CA ILE A 148 -11.94 -13.27 -2.36
C ILE A 148 -13.47 -13.36 -2.45
N GLN A 149 -14.05 -13.07 -3.62
CA GLN A 149 -15.50 -13.16 -3.85
C GLN A 149 -16.08 -14.58 -3.73
N ARG A 150 -15.24 -15.61 -3.78
CA ARG A 150 -15.67 -17.01 -3.60
C ARG A 150 -15.79 -17.42 -2.13
N ASP A 151 -15.22 -16.64 -1.23
CA ASP A 151 -15.24 -16.88 0.22
C ASP A 151 -16.23 -15.90 0.90
N SER A 152 -16.62 -16.20 2.14
CA SER A 152 -17.47 -15.32 2.94
C SER A 152 -16.69 -14.66 4.06
N PHE A 153 -16.73 -13.32 4.09
CA PHE A 153 -16.03 -12.48 5.07
C PHE A 153 -17.02 -11.56 5.79
N ALA A 154 -17.94 -12.16 6.57
CA ALA A 154 -19.06 -11.44 7.20
C ALA A 154 -18.65 -10.31 8.17
N SER A 155 -17.45 -10.41 8.76
CA SER A 155 -16.90 -9.38 9.67
C SER A 155 -15.94 -8.43 9.00
N LEU A 156 -15.67 -8.61 7.71
CA LEU A 156 -14.73 -7.77 6.96
C LEU A 156 -15.41 -7.06 5.79
N SER A 157 -15.12 -5.77 5.63
CA SER A 157 -15.39 -5.04 4.40
C SER A 157 -14.08 -4.98 3.61
N ILE A 158 -13.99 -5.78 2.54
CA ILE A 158 -12.74 -5.93 1.79
C ILE A 158 -12.83 -5.15 0.49
N GLU A 159 -11.86 -4.28 0.25
CA GLU A 159 -11.64 -3.61 -1.03
C GLU A 159 -10.33 -4.08 -1.63
N VAL A 160 -10.38 -4.55 -2.89
CA VAL A 160 -9.18 -4.93 -3.65
C VAL A 160 -8.91 -3.86 -4.69
N ALA A 161 -7.67 -3.39 -4.76
CA ALA A 161 -7.30 -2.24 -5.58
C ALA A 161 -5.84 -2.32 -6.05
N THR A 162 -5.50 -1.57 -7.08
CA THR A 162 -4.11 -1.19 -7.36
C THR A 162 -3.69 -0.02 -6.47
N VAL A 163 -2.38 0.25 -6.39
CA VAL A 163 -1.85 1.40 -5.63
C VAL A 163 -2.55 2.69 -6.04
N ASP A 164 -2.65 2.96 -7.35
CA ASP A 164 -3.25 4.18 -7.88
C ASP A 164 -4.75 4.28 -7.58
N SER A 165 -5.49 3.18 -7.75
CA SER A 165 -6.94 3.17 -7.53
C SER A 165 -7.34 3.24 -6.06
N PHE A 166 -6.42 2.98 -5.14
CA PHE A 166 -6.63 3.13 -3.69
C PHE A 166 -6.22 4.51 -3.17
N GLN A 167 -5.59 5.35 -3.99
CA GLN A 167 -5.15 6.68 -3.56
C GLN A 167 -6.30 7.49 -2.97
N GLY A 168 -6.05 8.13 -1.84
CA GLY A 168 -7.03 8.95 -1.12
C GLY A 168 -7.99 8.18 -0.20
N LYS A 169 -7.99 6.85 -0.23
CA LYS A 169 -8.83 6.00 0.62
C LYS A 169 -8.13 5.58 1.91
N GLU A 170 -8.88 4.98 2.83
CA GLU A 170 -8.40 4.50 4.12
C GLU A 170 -9.00 3.14 4.45
N ALA A 171 -8.27 2.33 5.23
CA ALA A 171 -8.75 1.07 5.79
C ALA A 171 -8.10 0.82 7.16
N ASP A 172 -8.76 0.02 8.01
CA ASP A 172 -8.22 -0.38 9.32
C ASP A 172 -6.98 -1.27 9.17
N ILE A 173 -6.98 -2.11 8.11
CA ILE A 173 -5.91 -3.05 7.80
C ILE A 173 -5.58 -2.93 6.32
N CYS A 174 -4.29 -2.89 6.00
CA CYS A 174 -3.81 -2.95 4.63
C CYS A 174 -2.96 -4.21 4.44
N ILE A 175 -3.27 -4.99 3.41
CA ILE A 175 -2.45 -6.11 2.94
C ILE A 175 -1.91 -5.72 1.57
N PHE A 176 -0.59 -5.65 1.43
CA PHE A 176 0.06 -5.32 0.18
C PHE A 176 0.69 -6.57 -0.44
N SER A 177 0.29 -6.91 -1.67
CA SER A 177 0.87 -7.98 -2.47
C SER A 177 1.90 -7.40 -3.42
N VAL A 178 3.17 -7.72 -3.19
CA VAL A 178 4.31 -7.21 -3.99
C VAL A 178 4.26 -7.78 -5.41
N THR A 179 3.74 -9.01 -5.56
CA THR A 179 3.57 -9.76 -6.82
C THR A 179 4.89 -10.27 -7.39
N LEU A 180 5.93 -9.44 -7.45
CA LEU A 180 7.23 -9.83 -8.01
C LEU A 180 8.10 -10.53 -6.98
N SER A 181 8.64 -11.68 -7.37
CA SER A 181 9.63 -12.43 -6.62
C SER A 181 10.65 -12.94 -7.62
N ASN A 182 11.81 -12.31 -7.71
CA ASN A 182 12.85 -12.65 -8.66
C ASN A 182 14.25 -12.46 -8.06
N SER A 183 15.24 -13.12 -8.65
CA SER A 183 16.63 -13.05 -8.21
C SER A 183 17.40 -11.82 -8.68
N ALA A 184 16.76 -10.95 -9.45
CA ALA A 184 17.39 -9.76 -10.04
C ALA A 184 17.23 -8.51 -9.20
N ASP A 185 16.67 -8.61 -7.99
CA ASP A 185 16.34 -7.49 -7.07
C ASP A 185 15.53 -6.37 -7.72
N PHE A 186 14.76 -6.72 -8.75
CA PHE A 186 13.92 -5.79 -9.50
C PHE A 186 12.49 -5.86 -8.98
N LEU A 187 12.02 -4.78 -8.37
CA LEU A 187 10.65 -4.68 -7.84
C LEU A 187 9.64 -4.15 -8.87
N GLY A 188 10.07 -3.94 -10.10
CA GLY A 188 9.21 -3.47 -11.17
C GLY A 188 8.72 -2.04 -10.95
N PHE A 189 7.41 -1.89 -10.94
CA PHE A 189 6.73 -0.60 -10.80
C PHE A 189 6.79 0.00 -9.38
N LEU A 190 7.31 -0.70 -8.39
CA LEU A 190 7.38 -0.24 -7.00
C LEU A 190 8.59 0.63 -6.74
#